data_8a24ce36837dfd50d30e5d59430f4cd3
#
_entry.id   8a24ce36837dfd50d30e5d59430f4cd3
#
_cell.length_a   1.000
_cell.length_b   1.000
_cell.length_c   1.000
_cell.angle_alpha   90.00
_cell.angle_beta   90.00
_cell.angle_gamma   90.00
#
_symmetry.space_group_name_H-M   'P 1'
#
loop_
_entity.id
_entity.type
_entity.pdbx_description
1 polymer ?
#
loop_
_entity_poly.entity_id
_entity_poly.type
_entity_poly.pdbx_seq_one_letter_code
_entity_poly.pdbx_strand_id
1 'polypeptide(L)'
;MTLSTLLAAIALAADPVAFVAVAPGYPGTTAEAQASMDAFAAALAAQSGLPAGSVTAAYFEKDRPGAERLQKPDAALGMVALPFFLKEGEALRLEPRLGAAQKGTGATEVWALVAKKGRVNGPASLDGWQVSSVAGYAPAFVTGTALAGWGRMPSTVKVVQSSQVLSSLRKAVAGENVAVLLDGAQAAALPTLPFAAELEVVARSAPLPTGVVVTVAKRLTPERWKALEKGLRQLGDRPDGAAALEAIRLQGFVPLDSELLAAARKAYAGAAK
;
A
#
# COMPACT_ATOMS: atom_id res chain seq x y z
N MET A 1 48.39 26.13 34.61
CA MET A 1 47.47 26.55 33.54
C MET A 1 47.25 25.33 32.65
N THR A 2 46.17 24.59 32.85
CA THR A 2 45.85 23.42 32.10
C THR A 2 44.80 23.80 31.03
N LEU A 3 45.23 23.78 29.77
CA LEU A 3 44.35 23.98 28.61
C LEU A 3 43.46 22.74 28.44
N SER A 4 42.17 22.81 28.82
CA SER A 4 41.17 21.82 28.47
C SER A 4 40.74 22.06 27.02
N THR A 5 41.22 21.22 26.12
CA THR A 5 40.74 21.15 24.73
C THR A 5 39.35 20.51 24.70
N LEU A 6 38.32 21.33 24.48
CA LEU A 6 36.98 20.89 24.18
C LEU A 6 37.00 20.34 22.75
N LEU A 7 37.03 19.02 22.57
CA LEU A 7 36.73 18.39 21.28
C LEU A 7 35.22 18.50 21.07
N ALA A 8 34.78 19.48 20.26
CA ALA A 8 33.46 19.51 19.72
C ALA A 8 33.37 18.39 18.67
N ALA A 9 32.71 17.29 19.00
CA ALA A 9 32.35 16.28 18.03
C ALA A 9 31.34 16.91 17.05
N ILE A 10 31.84 17.29 15.87
CA ILE A 10 30.98 17.62 14.73
C ILE A 10 30.32 16.31 14.33
N ALA A 11 29.10 16.07 14.82
CA ALA A 11 28.26 15.03 14.29
C ALA A 11 27.99 15.38 12.82
N LEU A 12 28.65 14.71 11.89
CA LEU A 12 28.27 14.76 10.48
C LEU A 12 26.79 14.38 10.45
N ALA A 13 25.91 15.35 10.17
CA ALA A 13 24.51 15.09 9.96
C ALA A 13 24.42 14.15 8.75
N ALA A 14 24.10 12.88 9.01
CA ALA A 14 23.85 11.94 7.91
C ALA A 14 22.68 12.49 7.08
N ASP A 15 22.80 12.38 5.76
CA ASP A 15 21.78 12.85 4.82
C ASP A 15 20.39 12.36 5.24
N PRO A 16 19.35 13.21 5.13
CA PRO A 16 17.99 12.84 5.45
C PRO A 16 17.53 11.60 4.66
N VAL A 17 16.83 10.69 5.34
CA VAL A 17 16.18 9.55 4.70
C VAL A 17 14.77 9.97 4.31
N ALA A 18 14.45 9.85 3.03
CA ALA A 18 13.08 10.02 2.60
C ALA A 18 12.29 8.71 2.74
N PHE A 19 11.18 8.80 3.48
CA PHE A 19 10.13 7.79 3.54
C PHE A 19 9.10 8.10 2.45
N VAL A 20 8.89 7.16 1.53
CA VAL A 20 7.98 7.34 0.39
C VAL A 20 6.77 6.41 0.53
N ALA A 21 5.59 6.98 0.79
CA ALA A 21 4.34 6.23 0.80
C ALA A 21 3.72 6.24 -0.61
N VAL A 22 3.41 5.06 -1.17
CA VAL A 22 2.83 4.93 -2.51
C VAL A 22 1.58 4.05 -2.44
N ALA A 23 0.41 4.67 -2.62
CA ALA A 23 -0.88 3.98 -2.61
C ALA A 23 -1.76 4.46 -3.79
N PRO A 24 -1.49 3.97 -5.02
CA PRO A 24 -2.18 4.43 -6.22
C PRO A 24 -3.67 4.12 -6.19
N GLY A 25 -4.48 5.10 -6.55
CA GLY A 25 -5.95 4.97 -6.60
C GLY A 25 -6.65 5.22 -5.27
N TYR A 26 -5.92 5.40 -4.16
CA TYR A 26 -6.50 5.82 -2.88
C TYR A 26 -6.73 7.33 -2.83
N PRO A 27 -7.70 7.79 -2.00
CA PRO A 27 -8.07 9.20 -1.93
C PRO A 27 -6.96 10.06 -1.29
N GLY A 28 -6.99 11.34 -1.61
CA GLY A 28 -6.02 12.34 -1.18
C GLY A 28 -4.94 12.56 -2.23
N THR A 29 -4.43 13.78 -2.27
CA THR A 29 -3.30 14.16 -3.14
C THR A 29 -2.02 14.25 -2.33
N THR A 30 -0.88 14.25 -3.00
CA THR A 30 0.43 14.49 -2.39
C THR A 30 0.42 15.78 -1.54
N ALA A 31 -0.17 16.87 -2.06
CA ALA A 31 -0.21 18.14 -1.37
C ALA A 31 -1.11 18.11 -0.11
N GLU A 32 -2.29 17.48 -0.19
CA GLU A 32 -3.22 17.35 0.95
C GLU A 32 -2.63 16.48 2.08
N ALA A 33 -1.86 15.45 1.72
CA ALA A 33 -1.25 14.54 2.69
C ALA A 33 0.02 15.11 3.36
N GLN A 34 0.65 16.17 2.81
CA GLN A 34 2.00 16.58 3.20
C GLN A 34 2.10 16.90 4.70
N ALA A 35 1.15 17.62 5.28
CA ALA A 35 1.19 17.93 6.72
C ALA A 35 1.16 16.66 7.60
N SER A 36 0.37 15.64 7.23
CA SER A 36 0.34 14.36 7.92
C SER A 36 1.64 13.57 7.73
N MET A 37 2.23 13.64 6.55
CA MET A 37 3.51 13.01 6.26
C MET A 37 4.67 13.67 7.01
N ASP A 38 4.65 15.00 7.16
CA ASP A 38 5.65 15.74 7.95
C ASP A 38 5.55 15.36 9.44
N ALA A 39 4.33 15.30 9.99
CA ALA A 39 4.10 14.85 11.36
C ALA A 39 4.58 13.39 11.57
N PHE A 40 4.29 12.50 10.61
CA PHE A 40 4.77 11.12 10.63
C PHE A 40 6.30 11.05 10.61
N ALA A 41 6.96 11.82 9.74
CA ALA A 41 8.42 11.86 9.64
C ALA A 41 9.08 12.33 10.93
N ALA A 42 8.53 13.39 11.55
CA ALA A 42 9.00 13.92 12.83
C ALA A 42 8.85 12.89 13.96
N ALA A 43 7.69 12.25 14.05
CA ALA A 43 7.43 11.21 15.06
C ALA A 43 8.33 9.99 14.86
N LEU A 44 8.54 9.55 13.62
CA LEU A 44 9.44 8.44 13.28
C LEU A 44 10.90 8.76 13.65
N ALA A 45 11.39 9.95 13.31
CA ALA A 45 12.74 10.37 13.69
C ALA A 45 12.93 10.34 15.20
N ALA A 46 12.00 10.95 15.95
CA ALA A 46 12.04 10.99 17.40
C ALA A 46 11.99 9.58 18.03
N GLN A 47 11.10 8.72 17.55
CA GLN A 47 10.95 7.35 18.06
C GLN A 47 12.15 6.45 17.72
N SER A 48 12.82 6.75 16.60
CA SER A 48 14.06 6.05 16.19
C SER A 48 15.31 6.57 16.88
N GLY A 49 15.21 7.60 17.74
CA GLY A 49 16.37 8.25 18.36
C GLY A 49 17.26 8.99 17.35
N LEU A 50 16.70 9.42 16.23
CA LEU A 50 17.38 10.16 15.19
C LEU A 50 17.17 11.67 15.35
N PRO A 51 18.11 12.51 14.87
CA PRO A 51 17.96 13.96 14.92
C PRO A 51 16.69 14.45 14.21
N ALA A 52 16.11 15.54 14.66
CA ALA A 52 15.01 16.22 13.97
C ALA A 52 15.41 16.56 12.53
N GLY A 53 14.51 16.34 11.57
CA GLY A 53 14.78 16.57 10.15
C GLY A 53 15.61 15.48 9.45
N SER A 54 16.09 14.44 10.17
CA SER A 54 16.82 13.32 9.56
C SER A 54 15.92 12.33 8.79
N VAL A 55 14.61 12.45 8.93
CA VAL A 55 13.60 11.74 8.16
C VAL A 55 12.68 12.76 7.52
N THR A 56 12.42 12.59 6.23
CA THR A 56 11.36 13.30 5.49
C THR A 56 10.35 12.29 5.00
N ALA A 57 9.10 12.70 4.73
CA ALA A 57 8.11 11.78 4.19
C ALA A 57 7.25 12.47 3.14
N ALA A 58 6.79 11.69 2.16
CA ALA A 58 5.87 12.12 1.12
C ALA A 58 4.95 10.99 0.69
N TYR A 59 3.72 11.33 0.31
CA TYR A 59 2.70 10.41 -0.19
C TYR A 59 2.48 10.61 -1.69
N PHE A 60 2.21 9.50 -2.40
CA PHE A 60 1.91 9.51 -3.82
C PHE A 60 0.67 8.65 -4.12
N GLU A 61 -0.36 9.30 -4.65
CA GLU A 61 -1.62 8.70 -5.08
C GLU A 61 -1.58 8.12 -6.50
N LYS A 62 -0.41 8.22 -7.17
CA LYS A 62 -0.18 7.69 -8.51
C LYS A 62 1.06 6.80 -8.54
N ASP A 63 1.00 5.73 -9.31
CA ASP A 63 2.07 4.74 -9.40
C ASP A 63 3.36 5.31 -10.00
N ARG A 64 3.28 5.99 -11.14
CA ARG A 64 4.46 6.54 -11.83
C ARG A 64 5.20 7.60 -11.02
N PRO A 65 4.58 8.67 -10.50
CA PRO A 65 5.28 9.63 -9.64
C PRO A 65 5.87 9.00 -8.37
N GLY A 66 5.17 8.02 -7.76
CA GLY A 66 5.69 7.27 -6.62
C GLY A 66 6.93 6.46 -6.98
N ALA A 67 6.94 5.77 -8.12
CA ALA A 67 8.08 5.03 -8.62
C ALA A 67 9.27 5.97 -8.93
N GLU A 68 9.02 7.09 -9.60
CA GLU A 68 10.04 8.11 -9.88
C GLU A 68 10.65 8.70 -8.59
N ARG A 69 9.83 8.90 -7.54
CA ARG A 69 10.32 9.36 -6.24
C ARG A 69 11.20 8.30 -5.55
N LEU A 70 10.80 7.02 -5.59
CA LEU A 70 11.58 5.91 -5.03
C LEU A 70 12.92 5.69 -5.74
N GLN A 71 13.10 6.16 -6.98
CA GLN A 71 14.37 6.09 -7.68
C GLN A 71 15.40 7.11 -7.18
N LYS A 72 14.99 8.19 -6.51
CA LYS A 72 15.90 9.23 -6.01
C LYS A 72 16.83 8.66 -4.94
N PRO A 73 18.09 9.11 -4.88
CA PRO A 73 19.11 8.54 -3.97
C PRO A 73 18.76 8.60 -2.49
N ASP A 74 18.06 9.66 -2.06
CA ASP A 74 17.62 9.88 -0.68
C ASP A 74 16.40 9.01 -0.27
N ALA A 75 15.68 8.46 -1.24
CA ALA A 75 14.54 7.57 -0.97
C ALA A 75 15.02 6.17 -0.58
N ALA A 76 15.25 5.96 0.70
CA ALA A 76 15.80 4.71 1.20
C ALA A 76 14.79 3.82 1.92
N LEU A 77 13.62 4.37 2.27
CA LEU A 77 12.55 3.72 3.02
C LEU A 77 11.20 4.06 2.37
N GLY A 78 10.25 3.15 2.42
CA GLY A 78 8.89 3.42 1.94
C GLY A 78 7.86 2.48 2.50
N MET A 79 6.59 2.84 2.29
CA MET A 79 5.43 2.00 2.49
C MET A 79 4.64 1.98 1.19
N VAL A 80 4.41 0.80 0.65
CA VAL A 80 3.76 0.67 -0.65
C VAL A 80 2.58 -0.31 -0.56
N ALA A 81 1.52 -0.05 -1.32
CA ALA A 81 0.43 -0.99 -1.48
C ALA A 81 0.95 -2.29 -2.12
N LEU A 82 0.39 -3.45 -1.74
CA LEU A 82 0.83 -4.75 -2.27
C LEU A 82 0.81 -4.80 -3.82
N PRO A 83 -0.22 -4.31 -4.54
CA PRO A 83 -0.21 -4.30 -6.00
C PRO A 83 0.98 -3.52 -6.59
N PHE A 84 1.35 -2.39 -5.96
CA PHE A 84 2.52 -1.61 -6.38
C PHE A 84 3.82 -2.38 -6.13
N PHE A 85 3.96 -2.99 -4.96
CA PHE A 85 5.13 -3.80 -4.62
C PHE A 85 5.33 -4.95 -5.62
N LEU A 86 4.25 -5.66 -5.99
CA LEU A 86 4.33 -6.77 -6.93
C LEU A 86 4.69 -6.30 -8.34
N LYS A 87 4.21 -5.12 -8.75
CA LYS A 87 4.46 -4.55 -10.09
C LYS A 87 5.87 -3.95 -10.21
N GLU A 88 6.28 -3.15 -9.25
CA GLU A 88 7.48 -2.30 -9.35
C GLU A 88 8.65 -2.76 -8.46
N GLY A 89 8.39 -3.69 -7.52
CA GLY A 89 9.34 -4.03 -6.45
C GLY A 89 10.67 -4.54 -6.95
N GLU A 90 10.70 -5.35 -8.02
CA GLU A 90 11.93 -5.86 -8.61
C GLU A 90 12.73 -4.75 -9.31
N ALA A 91 12.07 -3.97 -10.18
CA ALA A 91 12.70 -2.89 -10.94
C ALA A 91 13.27 -1.80 -10.00
N LEU A 92 12.57 -1.49 -8.91
CA LEU A 92 13.00 -0.52 -7.91
C LEU A 92 13.90 -1.11 -6.83
N ARG A 93 14.19 -2.41 -6.87
CA ARG A 93 14.99 -3.14 -5.87
C ARG A 93 14.44 -2.95 -4.44
N LEU A 94 13.13 -3.08 -4.29
CA LEU A 94 12.46 -2.97 -3.00
C LEU A 94 12.62 -4.27 -2.20
N GLU A 95 13.19 -4.15 -1.01
CA GLU A 95 13.33 -5.25 -0.06
C GLU A 95 12.22 -5.14 0.99
N PRO A 96 11.30 -6.14 1.09
CA PRO A 96 10.20 -6.11 2.05
C PRO A 96 10.74 -6.30 3.46
N ARG A 97 10.21 -5.52 4.42
CA ARG A 97 10.69 -5.47 5.80
C ARG A 97 9.58 -5.71 6.83
N LEU A 98 8.50 -4.94 6.77
CA LEU A 98 7.39 -5.00 7.71
C LEU A 98 6.05 -5.00 6.96
N GLY A 99 5.01 -5.43 7.62
CA GLY A 99 3.62 -5.21 7.20
C GLY A 99 3.09 -3.90 7.76
N ALA A 100 2.31 -3.17 6.98
CA ALA A 100 1.55 -2.02 7.45
C ALA A 100 0.15 -2.48 7.84
N ALA A 101 -0.20 -2.34 9.12
CA ALA A 101 -1.53 -2.66 9.61
C ALA A 101 -2.45 -1.44 9.43
N GLN A 102 -3.45 -1.57 8.56
CA GLN A 102 -4.43 -0.50 8.32
C GLN A 102 -5.53 -0.52 9.39
N LYS A 103 -6.07 0.67 9.67
CA LYS A 103 -7.19 0.83 10.58
C LYS A 103 -8.42 0.13 10.00
N GLY A 104 -9.02 -0.76 10.78
CA GLY A 104 -10.23 -1.52 10.42
C GLY A 104 -9.98 -2.85 9.69
N THR A 105 -8.87 -3.03 8.99
CA THR A 105 -8.55 -4.28 8.28
C THR A 105 -7.33 -5.03 8.83
N GLY A 106 -6.43 -4.31 9.52
CA GLY A 106 -5.20 -4.91 10.05
C GLY A 106 -4.10 -5.04 8.98
N ALA A 107 -3.20 -6.02 9.18
CA ALA A 107 -2.05 -6.25 8.30
C ALA A 107 -2.37 -7.13 7.09
N THR A 108 -3.54 -7.75 7.06
CA THR A 108 -4.02 -8.59 5.96
C THR A 108 -5.43 -8.20 5.56
N GLU A 109 -5.75 -8.38 4.29
CA GLU A 109 -7.05 -8.09 3.73
C GLU A 109 -7.50 -9.16 2.74
N VAL A 110 -8.80 -9.21 2.47
CA VAL A 110 -9.41 -10.05 1.44
C VAL A 110 -10.06 -9.13 0.41
N TRP A 111 -9.61 -9.20 -0.82
CA TRP A 111 -10.22 -8.49 -1.93
C TRP A 111 -11.49 -9.19 -2.37
N ALA A 112 -12.50 -8.42 -2.77
CA ALA A 112 -13.80 -8.93 -3.17
C ALA A 112 -14.23 -8.41 -4.54
N LEU A 113 -14.49 -9.29 -5.48
CA LEU A 113 -15.08 -8.93 -6.77
C LEU A 113 -16.60 -8.84 -6.59
N VAL A 114 -17.16 -7.69 -6.94
CA VAL A 114 -18.58 -7.36 -6.78
C VAL A 114 -19.20 -7.08 -8.14
N ALA A 115 -20.37 -7.63 -8.37
CA ALA A 115 -21.15 -7.38 -9.58
C ALA A 115 -22.65 -7.20 -9.23
N LYS A 116 -23.46 -6.80 -10.21
CA LYS A 116 -24.92 -6.81 -10.05
C LYS A 116 -25.38 -8.24 -9.81
N LYS A 117 -26.28 -8.40 -8.84
CA LYS A 117 -26.83 -9.68 -8.42
C LYS A 117 -27.39 -10.49 -9.59
N GLY A 118 -27.01 -11.77 -9.66
CA GLY A 118 -27.47 -12.73 -10.68
C GLY A 118 -26.85 -12.56 -12.07
N ARG A 119 -25.88 -11.63 -12.27
CA ARG A 119 -25.28 -11.42 -13.61
C ARG A 119 -23.97 -12.16 -13.84
N VAL A 120 -23.28 -12.57 -12.79
CA VAL A 120 -21.95 -13.19 -12.89
C VAL A 120 -21.93 -14.51 -12.12
N ASN A 121 -21.87 -15.63 -12.84
CA ASN A 121 -21.87 -16.97 -12.26
C ASN A 121 -20.48 -17.64 -12.28
N GLY A 122 -19.47 -16.96 -12.78
CA GLY A 122 -18.09 -17.45 -12.90
C GLY A 122 -17.27 -16.58 -13.83
N PRO A 123 -15.96 -16.83 -14.00
CA PRO A 123 -15.06 -16.01 -14.80
C PRO A 123 -15.55 -15.79 -16.24
N ALA A 124 -16.08 -16.83 -16.88
CA ALA A 124 -16.57 -16.77 -18.26
C ALA A 124 -17.70 -15.74 -18.46
N SER A 125 -18.48 -15.44 -17.42
CA SER A 125 -19.55 -14.43 -17.48
C SER A 125 -19.01 -13.00 -17.69
N LEU A 126 -17.70 -12.79 -17.48
CA LEU A 126 -17.08 -11.48 -17.67
C LEU A 126 -16.55 -11.23 -19.09
N ASP A 127 -16.92 -12.05 -20.06
CA ASP A 127 -16.52 -11.85 -21.45
C ASP A 127 -16.96 -10.46 -21.95
N GLY A 128 -15.97 -9.65 -22.40
CA GLY A 128 -16.19 -8.25 -22.83
C GLY A 128 -16.49 -7.24 -21.69
N TRP A 129 -16.42 -7.64 -20.42
CA TRP A 129 -16.68 -6.76 -19.28
C TRP A 129 -15.48 -5.90 -18.88
N GLN A 130 -15.77 -4.87 -18.11
CA GLN A 130 -14.76 -4.09 -17.40
C GLN A 130 -14.69 -4.54 -15.94
N VAL A 131 -13.47 -4.76 -15.44
CA VAL A 131 -13.19 -4.89 -14.00
C VAL A 131 -12.53 -3.59 -13.53
N SER A 132 -13.27 -2.83 -12.72
CA SER A 132 -12.82 -1.55 -12.14
C SER A 132 -12.22 -1.78 -10.77
N SER A 133 -11.07 -1.19 -10.46
CA SER A 133 -10.41 -1.31 -9.15
C SER A 133 -9.44 -0.16 -8.90
N VAL A 134 -9.18 0.16 -7.64
CA VAL A 134 -8.06 1.03 -7.25
C VAL A 134 -6.71 0.41 -7.69
N ALA A 135 -6.62 -0.92 -7.72
CA ALA A 135 -5.45 -1.68 -8.16
C ALA A 135 -5.37 -1.89 -9.70
N GLY A 136 -6.27 -1.28 -10.48
CA GLY A 136 -6.33 -1.48 -11.94
C GLY A 136 -5.07 -1.05 -12.70
N TYR A 137 -4.17 -0.27 -12.09
CA TYR A 137 -2.83 0.05 -12.63
C TYR A 137 -1.88 -1.16 -12.65
N ALA A 138 -2.24 -2.25 -11.97
CA ALA A 138 -1.51 -3.52 -11.93
C ALA A 138 -2.44 -4.68 -12.37
N PRO A 139 -2.78 -4.81 -13.68
CA PRO A 139 -3.74 -5.80 -14.15
C PRO A 139 -3.39 -7.24 -13.77
N ALA A 140 -2.11 -7.61 -13.77
CA ALA A 140 -1.66 -8.93 -13.33
C ALA A 140 -1.96 -9.21 -11.86
N PHE A 141 -1.97 -8.18 -10.99
CA PHE A 141 -2.45 -8.32 -9.61
C PHE A 141 -3.94 -8.66 -9.58
N VAL A 142 -4.75 -7.92 -10.33
CA VAL A 142 -6.21 -8.11 -10.38
C VAL A 142 -6.55 -9.52 -10.84
N THR A 143 -6.02 -9.96 -11.99
CA THR A 143 -6.39 -11.24 -12.61
C THR A 143 -5.65 -12.43 -12.01
N GLY A 144 -4.40 -12.25 -11.61
CA GLY A 144 -3.51 -13.35 -11.22
C GLY A 144 -3.26 -13.47 -9.72
N THR A 145 -3.47 -12.42 -8.92
CA THR A 145 -3.26 -12.48 -7.46
C THR A 145 -4.58 -12.40 -6.72
N ALA A 146 -5.34 -11.33 -6.91
CA ALA A 146 -6.61 -11.16 -6.20
C ALA A 146 -7.68 -12.17 -6.64
N LEU A 147 -7.72 -12.54 -7.91
CA LEU A 147 -8.69 -13.47 -8.46
C LEU A 147 -8.11 -14.83 -8.86
N ALA A 148 -6.89 -15.15 -8.40
CA ALA A 148 -6.19 -16.41 -8.74
C ALA A 148 -7.02 -17.67 -8.46
N GLY A 149 -7.75 -17.71 -7.32
CA GLY A 149 -8.58 -18.83 -6.89
C GLY A 149 -9.93 -18.92 -7.60
N TRP A 150 -10.32 -17.90 -8.38
CA TRP A 150 -11.65 -17.88 -9.02
C TRP A 150 -11.67 -18.57 -10.40
N GLY A 151 -10.50 -18.76 -11.01
CA GLY A 151 -10.37 -19.37 -12.32
C GLY A 151 -9.85 -18.39 -13.36
N ARG A 152 -9.66 -18.89 -14.60
CA ARG A 152 -9.09 -18.09 -15.69
C ARG A 152 -10.09 -17.06 -16.22
N MET A 153 -9.69 -15.80 -16.17
CA MET A 153 -10.44 -14.68 -16.73
C MET A 153 -10.40 -14.71 -18.27
N PRO A 154 -11.50 -14.33 -18.96
CA PRO A 154 -11.47 -14.10 -20.41
C PRO A 154 -10.44 -13.03 -20.78
N SER A 155 -9.76 -13.20 -21.89
CA SER A 155 -8.77 -12.21 -22.41
C SER A 155 -9.41 -10.89 -22.86
N THR A 156 -10.71 -10.87 -23.05
CA THR A 156 -11.50 -9.69 -23.42
C THR A 156 -11.84 -8.78 -22.24
N VAL A 157 -11.58 -9.25 -21.00
CA VAL A 157 -11.80 -8.43 -19.80
C VAL A 157 -10.86 -7.23 -19.79
N LYS A 158 -11.44 -6.05 -19.58
CA LYS A 158 -10.68 -4.81 -19.47
C LYS A 158 -10.50 -4.44 -18.00
N VAL A 159 -9.29 -4.54 -17.48
CA VAL A 159 -8.96 -4.05 -16.13
C VAL A 159 -8.72 -2.55 -16.21
N VAL A 160 -9.44 -1.78 -15.39
CA VAL A 160 -9.39 -0.31 -15.40
C VAL A 160 -9.13 0.21 -13.99
N GLN A 161 -8.14 1.09 -13.88
CA GLN A 161 -7.91 1.81 -12.63
C GLN A 161 -8.99 2.85 -12.40
N SER A 162 -9.56 2.86 -11.20
CA SER A 162 -10.54 3.86 -10.77
C SER A 162 -10.43 4.15 -9.28
N SER A 163 -10.26 5.41 -8.94
CA SER A 163 -10.44 5.90 -7.56
C SER A 163 -11.93 6.17 -7.21
N GLN A 164 -12.81 6.18 -8.22
CA GLN A 164 -14.25 6.43 -8.06
C GLN A 164 -15.04 5.14 -7.89
N VAL A 165 -14.75 4.40 -6.83
CA VAL A 165 -15.35 3.08 -6.55
C VAL A 165 -16.88 3.15 -6.49
N LEU A 166 -17.46 4.14 -5.80
CA LEU A 166 -18.92 4.31 -5.71
C LEU A 166 -19.58 4.52 -7.08
N SER A 167 -18.92 5.28 -7.98
CA SER A 167 -19.41 5.45 -9.34
C SER A 167 -19.40 4.14 -10.12
N SER A 168 -18.33 3.35 -9.98
CA SER A 168 -18.23 2.03 -10.63
C SER A 168 -19.29 1.06 -10.11
N LEU A 169 -19.58 1.06 -8.80
CA LEU A 169 -20.64 0.24 -8.20
C LEU A 169 -22.03 0.66 -8.71
N ARG A 170 -22.30 1.96 -8.85
CA ARG A 170 -23.58 2.46 -9.44
C ARG A 170 -23.75 2.03 -10.90
N LYS A 171 -22.68 2.01 -11.70
CA LYS A 171 -22.71 1.49 -13.07
C LYS A 171 -23.06 -0.01 -13.08
N ALA A 172 -22.46 -0.79 -12.17
CA ALA A 172 -22.83 -2.20 -12.02
C ALA A 172 -24.32 -2.36 -11.69
N VAL A 173 -24.85 -1.62 -10.70
CA VAL A 173 -26.28 -1.62 -10.33
C VAL A 173 -27.17 -1.24 -11.52
N ALA A 174 -26.78 -0.23 -12.32
CA ALA A 174 -27.49 0.19 -13.53
C ALA A 174 -27.51 -0.91 -14.62
N GLY A 175 -26.73 -1.98 -14.45
CA GLY A 175 -26.73 -3.12 -15.38
C GLY A 175 -25.68 -2.99 -16.49
N GLU A 176 -24.74 -2.06 -16.39
CA GLU A 176 -23.58 -2.02 -17.28
C GLU A 176 -22.71 -3.27 -17.07
N ASN A 177 -21.91 -3.64 -18.08
CA ASN A 177 -20.98 -4.77 -18.02
C ASN A 177 -19.72 -4.36 -17.20
N VAL A 178 -19.93 -4.05 -15.92
CA VAL A 178 -18.92 -3.62 -14.97
C VAL A 178 -18.97 -4.50 -13.73
N ALA A 179 -17.84 -5.08 -13.36
CA ALA A 179 -17.58 -5.65 -12.04
C ALA A 179 -16.54 -4.79 -11.32
N VAL A 180 -16.60 -4.74 -9.99
CA VAL A 180 -15.72 -3.88 -9.18
C VAL A 180 -14.93 -4.75 -8.22
N LEU A 181 -13.60 -4.72 -8.31
CA LEU A 181 -12.73 -5.38 -7.35
C LEU A 181 -12.41 -4.40 -6.22
N LEU A 182 -12.96 -4.70 -5.05
CA LEU A 182 -12.83 -3.93 -3.81
C LEU A 182 -11.68 -4.47 -2.96
N ASP A 183 -10.92 -3.58 -2.33
CA ASP A 183 -10.03 -3.95 -1.23
C ASP A 183 -10.80 -4.30 0.05
N GLY A 184 -10.10 -4.72 1.10
CA GLY A 184 -10.72 -5.15 2.35
C GLY A 184 -11.56 -4.06 3.02
N ALA A 185 -11.11 -2.82 3.02
CA ALA A 185 -11.82 -1.70 3.63
C ALA A 185 -13.08 -1.33 2.82
N GLN A 186 -12.97 -1.29 1.50
CA GLN A 186 -14.08 -1.04 0.59
C GLN A 186 -15.13 -2.16 0.67
N ALA A 187 -14.69 -3.42 0.75
CA ALA A 187 -15.56 -4.57 0.88
C ALA A 187 -16.31 -4.58 2.23
N ALA A 188 -15.66 -4.17 3.31
CA ALA A 188 -16.29 -4.01 4.63
C ALA A 188 -17.34 -2.89 4.64
N ALA A 189 -17.14 -1.82 3.86
CA ALA A 189 -18.08 -0.73 3.73
C ALA A 189 -19.26 -1.03 2.78
N LEU A 190 -19.18 -2.05 1.91
CA LEU A 190 -20.20 -2.36 0.93
C LEU A 190 -21.62 -2.52 1.52
N PRO A 191 -21.83 -3.24 2.66
CA PRO A 191 -23.18 -3.42 3.21
C PRO A 191 -23.84 -2.12 3.68
N THR A 192 -23.07 -1.04 3.90
CA THR A 192 -23.62 0.26 4.34
C THR A 192 -24.18 1.10 3.20
N LEU A 193 -23.99 0.68 1.95
CA LEU A 193 -24.48 1.42 0.79
C LEU A 193 -25.99 1.20 0.59
N PRO A 194 -26.75 2.24 0.22
CA PRO A 194 -28.21 2.14 0.05
C PRO A 194 -28.64 1.18 -1.06
N PHE A 195 -27.74 0.84 -1.98
CA PHE A 195 -27.98 -0.08 -3.10
C PHE A 195 -27.21 -1.42 -2.94
N ALA A 196 -26.71 -1.72 -1.76
CA ALA A 196 -25.95 -2.95 -1.50
C ALA A 196 -26.76 -4.23 -1.82
N ALA A 197 -28.08 -4.22 -1.61
CA ALA A 197 -28.95 -5.37 -1.88
C ALA A 197 -29.02 -5.77 -3.37
N GLU A 198 -28.65 -4.86 -4.28
CA GLU A 198 -28.61 -5.11 -5.73
C GLU A 198 -27.27 -5.70 -6.19
N LEU A 199 -26.29 -5.77 -5.30
CA LEU A 199 -24.94 -6.24 -5.56
C LEU A 199 -24.70 -7.58 -4.87
N GLU A 200 -23.78 -8.36 -5.40
CA GLU A 200 -23.27 -9.58 -4.78
C GLU A 200 -21.76 -9.69 -4.92
N VAL A 201 -21.13 -10.33 -3.94
CA VAL A 201 -19.72 -10.72 -4.02
C VAL A 201 -19.64 -12.03 -4.79
N VAL A 202 -19.05 -11.99 -5.97
CA VAL A 202 -18.94 -13.15 -6.89
C VAL A 202 -17.62 -13.91 -6.73
N ALA A 203 -16.60 -13.25 -6.20
CA ALA A 203 -15.31 -13.88 -5.89
C ALA A 203 -14.60 -13.17 -4.73
N ARG A 204 -13.73 -13.91 -4.04
CA ARG A 204 -12.84 -13.38 -2.98
C ARG A 204 -11.43 -13.85 -3.22
N SER A 205 -10.45 -13.02 -2.86
CA SER A 205 -9.05 -13.44 -2.80
C SER A 205 -8.80 -14.38 -1.61
N ALA A 206 -7.69 -15.10 -1.64
CA ALA A 206 -7.04 -15.51 -0.40
C ALA A 206 -6.63 -14.27 0.42
N PRO A 207 -6.32 -14.40 1.72
CA PRO A 207 -5.74 -13.32 2.51
C PRO A 207 -4.44 -12.82 1.85
N LEU A 208 -4.28 -11.49 1.77
CA LEU A 208 -3.13 -10.82 1.18
C LEU A 208 -2.60 -9.76 2.15
N PRO A 209 -1.29 -9.46 2.17
CA PRO A 209 -0.76 -8.32 2.91
C PRO A 209 -1.43 -7.01 2.46
N THR A 210 -1.83 -6.16 3.40
CA THR A 210 -2.50 -4.89 3.09
C THR A 210 -1.52 -3.87 2.50
N GLY A 211 -0.34 -3.76 3.11
CA GLY A 211 0.74 -2.88 2.67
C GLY A 211 2.10 -3.40 3.12
N VAL A 212 3.13 -3.02 2.41
CA VAL A 212 4.50 -3.49 2.65
C VAL A 212 5.41 -2.30 2.94
N VAL A 213 6.06 -2.30 4.11
CA VAL A 213 7.20 -1.41 4.37
C VAL A 213 8.42 -2.01 3.68
N VAL A 214 9.11 -1.19 2.95
CA VAL A 214 10.24 -1.58 2.11
C VAL A 214 11.46 -0.72 2.36
N THR A 215 12.65 -1.30 2.22
CA THR A 215 13.87 -0.53 2.01
C THR A 215 14.28 -0.62 0.54
N VAL A 216 14.90 0.44 0.01
CA VAL A 216 15.56 0.36 -1.30
C VAL A 216 16.96 -0.21 -1.10
N ALA A 217 17.28 -1.28 -1.82
CA ALA A 217 18.53 -2.04 -1.63
C ALA A 217 19.77 -1.14 -1.57
N LYS A 218 20.62 -1.38 -0.59
CA LYS A 218 21.91 -0.70 -0.38
C LYS A 218 21.83 0.80 -0.04
N ARG A 219 20.65 1.34 0.31
CA ARG A 219 20.50 2.77 0.65
C ARG A 219 20.46 3.04 2.16
N LEU A 220 20.32 2.01 2.98
CA LEU A 220 20.39 2.10 4.44
C LEU A 220 21.49 1.19 4.96
N THR A 221 22.25 1.68 5.95
CA THR A 221 23.14 0.80 6.73
C THR A 221 22.29 -0.09 7.65
N PRO A 222 22.81 -1.27 8.05
CA PRO A 222 22.10 -2.15 8.99
C PRO A 222 21.71 -1.43 10.30
N GLU A 223 22.58 -0.58 10.83
CA GLU A 223 22.37 0.15 12.08
C GLU A 223 21.22 1.16 11.93
N ARG A 224 21.21 1.91 10.82
CA ARG A 224 20.18 2.89 10.53
C ARG A 224 18.84 2.21 10.29
N TRP A 225 18.82 1.08 9.58
CA TRP A 225 17.62 0.27 9.43
C TRP A 225 17.10 -0.20 10.79
N LYS A 226 17.97 -0.77 11.64
CA LYS A 226 17.59 -1.26 12.98
C LYS A 226 16.94 -0.17 13.83
N ALA A 227 17.47 1.06 13.79
CA ALA A 227 16.89 2.20 14.50
C ALA A 227 15.50 2.56 13.95
N LEU A 228 15.36 2.66 12.63
CA LEU A 228 14.09 2.96 11.96
C LEU A 228 13.05 1.85 12.16
N GLU A 229 13.45 0.58 12.07
CA GLU A 229 12.57 -0.56 12.32
C GLU A 229 12.00 -0.52 13.74
N LYS A 230 12.86 -0.29 14.74
CA LYS A 230 12.43 -0.11 16.12
C LYS A 230 11.46 1.05 16.24
N GLY A 231 11.80 2.21 15.65
CA GLY A 231 10.95 3.39 15.65
C GLY A 231 9.57 3.15 15.01
N LEU A 232 9.53 2.49 13.85
CA LEU A 232 8.28 2.12 13.18
C LEU A 232 7.40 1.21 14.06
N ARG A 233 7.98 0.15 14.61
CA ARG A 233 7.24 -0.84 15.41
C ARG A 233 6.71 -0.26 16.73
N GLN A 234 7.37 0.74 17.27
CA GLN A 234 7.01 1.41 18.53
C GLN A 234 6.35 2.79 18.31
N LEU A 235 6.00 3.14 17.07
CA LEU A 235 5.53 4.48 16.76
C LEU A 235 4.27 4.86 17.54
N GLY A 236 3.35 3.91 17.75
CA GLY A 236 2.13 4.10 18.51
C GLY A 236 2.29 4.19 20.04
N ASP A 237 3.49 3.91 20.57
CA ASP A 237 3.73 3.93 22.02
C ASP A 237 3.74 5.36 22.62
N ARG A 238 3.85 6.38 21.76
CA ARG A 238 3.83 7.79 22.15
C ARG A 238 2.63 8.52 21.55
N PRO A 239 2.09 9.53 22.25
CA PRO A 239 0.92 10.28 21.77
C PRO A 239 1.10 10.92 20.39
N ASP A 240 2.28 11.50 20.11
CA ASP A 240 2.63 12.12 18.84
C ASP A 240 2.70 11.08 17.68
N GLY A 241 3.27 9.91 17.96
CA GLY A 241 3.31 8.81 17.02
C GLY A 241 1.94 8.16 16.78
N ALA A 242 1.14 7.99 17.84
CA ALA A 242 -0.24 7.49 17.72
C ALA A 242 -1.10 8.44 16.86
N ALA A 243 -0.99 9.77 17.09
CA ALA A 243 -1.67 10.78 16.28
C ALA A 243 -1.21 10.76 14.82
N ALA A 244 0.10 10.58 14.58
CA ALA A 244 0.64 10.47 13.23
C ALA A 244 0.12 9.21 12.49
N LEU A 245 0.06 8.05 13.16
CA LEU A 245 -0.55 6.83 12.62
C LEU A 245 -2.03 7.03 12.28
N GLU A 246 -2.79 7.63 13.18
CA GLU A 246 -4.22 7.95 12.96
C GLU A 246 -4.41 8.83 11.72
N ALA A 247 -3.58 9.87 11.56
CA ALA A 247 -3.65 10.80 10.43
C ALA A 247 -3.42 10.11 9.08
N ILE A 248 -2.60 9.05 9.04
CA ILE A 248 -2.33 8.25 7.83
C ILE A 248 -3.13 6.92 7.79
N ARG A 249 -4.13 6.77 8.69
CA ARG A 249 -5.06 5.62 8.78
C ARG A 249 -4.39 4.27 9.02
N LEU A 250 -3.31 4.25 9.77
CA LEU A 250 -2.64 3.03 10.21
C LEU A 250 -2.91 2.74 11.69
N GLN A 251 -2.85 1.46 12.05
CA GLN A 251 -2.76 0.99 13.42
C GLN A 251 -1.31 0.90 13.88
N GLY A 252 -0.39 0.60 12.95
CA GLY A 252 1.03 0.43 13.22
C GLY A 252 1.75 -0.42 12.18
N PHE A 253 2.98 -0.81 12.52
CA PHE A 253 3.83 -1.64 11.70
C PHE A 253 4.15 -2.94 12.44
N VAL A 254 3.95 -4.08 11.75
CA VAL A 254 4.02 -5.42 12.33
C VAL A 254 5.03 -6.29 11.54
N PRO A 255 5.48 -7.41 12.09
CA PRO A 255 6.22 -8.39 11.30
C PRO A 255 5.46 -8.75 10.02
N LEU A 256 6.17 -8.76 8.90
CA LEU A 256 5.58 -9.13 7.62
C LEU A 256 5.38 -10.66 7.58
N ASP A 257 4.19 -11.09 7.18
CA ASP A 257 3.95 -12.49 6.88
C ASP A 257 4.63 -12.88 5.56
N SER A 258 5.77 -13.55 5.68
CA SER A 258 6.62 -13.95 4.55
C SER A 258 5.96 -15.01 3.67
N GLU A 259 5.11 -15.87 4.23
CA GLU A 259 4.42 -16.94 3.50
C GLU A 259 3.32 -16.34 2.61
N LEU A 260 2.50 -15.47 3.18
CA LEU A 260 1.48 -14.73 2.40
C LEU A 260 2.12 -13.90 1.29
N LEU A 261 3.22 -13.21 1.57
CA LEU A 261 3.92 -12.44 0.54
C LEU A 261 4.51 -13.33 -0.55
N ALA A 262 5.11 -14.47 -0.20
CA ALA A 262 5.65 -15.41 -1.16
C ALA A 262 4.54 -16.02 -2.05
N ALA A 263 3.39 -16.37 -1.46
CA ALA A 263 2.22 -16.85 -2.20
C ALA A 263 1.71 -15.77 -3.18
N ALA A 264 1.59 -14.51 -2.75
CA ALA A 264 1.18 -13.40 -3.59
C ALA A 264 2.15 -13.16 -4.77
N ARG A 265 3.46 -13.19 -4.51
CA ARG A 265 4.49 -13.08 -5.57
C ARG A 265 4.40 -14.21 -6.60
N LYS A 266 4.24 -15.47 -6.13
CA LYS A 266 4.09 -16.62 -7.01
C LYS A 266 2.86 -16.49 -7.91
N ALA A 267 1.72 -16.09 -7.35
CA ALA A 267 0.49 -15.89 -8.07
C ALA A 267 0.62 -14.77 -9.11
N TYR A 268 1.23 -13.63 -8.73
CA TYR A 268 1.51 -12.51 -9.63
C TYR A 268 2.40 -12.90 -10.82
N ALA A 269 3.50 -13.59 -10.56
CA ALA A 269 4.44 -14.02 -11.60
C ALA A 269 3.80 -14.99 -12.62
N GLY A 270 2.82 -15.78 -12.20
CA GLY A 270 2.04 -16.65 -13.07
C GLY A 270 1.13 -15.92 -14.05
N ALA A 271 0.69 -14.71 -13.71
CA ALA A 271 -0.23 -13.91 -14.54
C ALA A 271 0.48 -12.82 -15.36
N ALA A 272 1.71 -12.46 -15.01
CA ALA A 272 2.50 -11.45 -15.71
C ALA A 272 3.19 -11.98 -17.00
N LYS A 273 3.09 -13.29 -17.24
CA LYS A 273 3.58 -13.98 -18.46
C LYS A 273 2.47 -14.03 -19.52
#